data_922e3623becbfa92a8081d668e10372c
#
_entry.id   922e3623becbfa92a8081d668e10372c
#
_cell.length_a   1.000
_cell.length_b   1.000
_cell.length_c   1.000
_cell.angle_alpha   90.00
_cell.angle_beta   90.00
_cell.angle_gamma   90.00
#
_symmetry.space_group_name_H-M   'P 1'
#
loop_
_entity.id
_entity.type
_entity.pdbx_description
1 polymer ?
#
loop_
_entity_poly.entity_id
_entity_poly.type
_entity_poly.pdbx_seq_one_letter_code
_entity_poly.pdbx_strand_id
1 'polypeptide(L)'
;FGMHASFTLSDRSLEKCMNASKELDCGYHIHVAEGLADEEKCIEEHHIRVVERLKKFNILGEKTIAVHCIHADDNERDIILETGTTVVHNPESNMGNAVGVSPAINLIAKGITVGLGTDGYTSDMFESMKVANIIHKHHLKDPSIAWGEVPMMLFENNRKIAEKHFNGTFGIIEEGAVGDVIVVDYNPLTPMNGSNYNSHILFGMMGKSVDTTIVNGKVLVKDGKLLNINEDEILAKS
;
A
#
# COMPACT_ATOMS: atom_id res chain seq x y z
N PHE A 1 4.88 0.35 -14.28
CA PHE A 1 5.96 -0.58 -14.65
C PHE A 1 6.51 -1.26 -13.40
N GLY A 2 6.30 -2.59 -13.27
CA GLY A 2 6.72 -3.37 -12.10
C GLY A 2 8.20 -3.70 -12.12
N MET A 3 8.88 -3.46 -11.00
CA MET A 3 10.29 -3.81 -10.77
C MET A 3 10.43 -4.49 -9.40
N HIS A 4 11.51 -5.22 -9.18
CA HIS A 4 11.74 -5.89 -7.90
C HIS A 4 12.28 -4.92 -6.84
N ALA A 5 13.60 -4.80 -6.68
CA ALA A 5 14.23 -3.97 -5.66
C ALA A 5 15.59 -3.45 -6.13
N SER A 6 16.11 -2.39 -5.51
CA SER A 6 17.39 -1.78 -5.87
C SER A 6 18.53 -2.80 -5.88
N PHE A 7 18.64 -3.62 -4.84
CA PHE A 7 19.75 -4.59 -4.70
C PHE A 7 19.73 -5.75 -5.70
N THR A 8 18.62 -5.96 -6.42
CA THR A 8 18.50 -7.02 -7.46
C THR A 8 18.62 -6.48 -8.88
N LEU A 9 18.66 -5.17 -9.06
CA LEU A 9 18.68 -4.50 -10.35
C LEU A 9 20.02 -3.80 -10.57
N SER A 10 20.74 -4.19 -11.62
CA SER A 10 21.92 -3.47 -12.07
C SER A 10 21.55 -2.09 -12.63
N ASP A 11 22.50 -1.16 -12.68
CA ASP A 11 22.32 0.14 -13.33
C ASP A 11 21.84 0.00 -14.77
N ARG A 12 22.41 -0.98 -15.50
CA ARG A 12 21.96 -1.32 -16.87
C ARG A 12 20.50 -1.77 -16.92
N SER A 13 20.02 -2.48 -15.89
CA SER A 13 18.62 -2.91 -15.81
C SER A 13 17.70 -1.70 -15.56
N LEU A 14 18.09 -0.82 -14.64
CA LEU A 14 17.35 0.43 -14.37
C LEU A 14 17.27 1.32 -15.61
N GLU A 15 18.38 1.50 -16.34
CA GLU A 15 18.41 2.23 -17.61
C GLU A 15 17.48 1.63 -18.66
N LYS A 16 17.45 0.30 -18.79
CA LYS A 16 16.55 -0.38 -19.73
C LYS A 16 15.09 -0.20 -19.34
N CYS A 17 14.76 -0.32 -18.05
CA CYS A 17 13.40 -0.09 -17.56
C CYS A 17 12.97 1.37 -17.82
N MET A 18 13.82 2.34 -17.50
CA MET A 18 13.59 3.75 -17.75
C MET A 18 13.38 4.03 -19.26
N ASN A 19 14.20 3.43 -20.12
CA ASN A 19 14.05 3.61 -21.57
C ASN A 19 12.78 2.95 -22.12
N ALA A 20 12.41 1.77 -21.61
CA ALA A 20 11.19 1.06 -22.04
C ALA A 20 9.91 1.79 -21.62
N SER A 21 9.94 2.51 -20.50
CA SER A 21 8.77 3.24 -19.97
C SER A 21 8.62 4.67 -20.50
N LYS A 22 9.62 5.21 -21.23
CA LYS A 22 9.61 6.61 -21.69
C LYS A 22 8.38 7.04 -22.50
N GLU A 23 7.83 6.11 -23.28
CA GLU A 23 6.65 6.36 -24.13
C GLU A 23 5.34 5.94 -23.44
N LEU A 24 5.45 5.39 -22.23
CA LEU A 24 4.31 4.96 -21.45
C LEU A 24 4.01 6.03 -20.40
N ASP A 25 2.76 6.46 -20.33
CA ASP A 25 2.30 7.36 -19.26
C ASP A 25 2.10 6.59 -17.97
N CYS A 26 3.18 5.98 -17.43
CA CYS A 26 3.18 5.19 -16.22
C CYS A 26 4.32 5.58 -15.29
N GLY A 27 4.15 5.27 -14.00
CA GLY A 27 5.22 5.28 -13.01
C GLY A 27 5.77 3.87 -12.78
N TYR A 28 6.48 3.72 -11.69
CA TYR A 28 7.10 2.45 -11.30
C TYR A 28 6.49 1.92 -10.01
N HIS A 29 6.56 0.60 -9.83
CA HIS A 29 6.22 -0.07 -8.60
C HIS A 29 7.43 -0.89 -8.19
N ILE A 30 8.09 -0.51 -7.08
CA ILE A 30 9.40 -1.05 -6.68
C ILE A 30 9.52 -1.12 -5.16
N HIS A 31 10.14 -2.19 -4.64
CA HIS A 31 10.53 -2.29 -3.23
C HIS A 31 11.72 -1.37 -2.95
N VAL A 32 11.66 -0.60 -1.89
CA VAL A 32 12.63 0.45 -1.55
C VAL A 32 13.00 0.34 -0.08
N ALA A 33 14.28 0.13 0.19
CA ALA A 33 14.83 0.15 1.55
C ALA A 33 13.98 -0.66 2.55
N GLU A 34 13.55 -1.86 2.15
CA GLU A 34 12.76 -2.76 2.99
C GLU A 34 13.62 -3.31 4.11
N GLY A 35 14.69 -4.01 3.77
CA GLY A 35 15.69 -4.49 4.72
C GLY A 35 16.93 -3.62 4.75
N LEU A 36 17.63 -3.58 5.88
CA LEU A 36 18.88 -2.81 6.02
C LEU A 36 19.93 -3.23 4.97
N ALA A 37 19.93 -4.51 4.59
CA ALA A 37 20.82 -5.04 3.57
C ALA A 37 20.64 -4.39 2.18
N ASP A 38 19.45 -3.87 1.84
CA ASP A 38 19.23 -3.13 0.58
C ASP A 38 20.06 -1.83 0.58
N GLU A 39 20.04 -1.10 1.70
CA GLU A 39 20.83 0.11 1.88
C GLU A 39 22.33 -0.17 1.91
N GLU A 40 22.75 -1.14 2.74
CA GLU A 40 24.16 -1.50 2.89
C GLU A 40 24.79 -1.90 1.56
N LYS A 41 24.10 -2.74 0.78
CA LYS A 41 24.56 -3.17 -0.53
C LYS A 41 24.59 -2.01 -1.54
N CYS A 42 23.60 -1.13 -1.52
CA CYS A 42 23.58 0.04 -2.39
C CYS A 42 24.75 1.00 -2.10
N ILE A 43 25.04 1.23 -0.83
CA ILE A 43 26.18 2.05 -0.42
C ILE A 43 27.51 1.38 -0.82
N GLU A 44 27.65 0.08 -0.61
CA GLU A 44 28.86 -0.67 -0.96
C GLU A 44 29.15 -0.63 -2.47
N GLU A 45 28.12 -0.90 -3.31
CA GLU A 45 28.29 -1.04 -4.76
C GLU A 45 28.22 0.29 -5.51
N HIS A 46 27.44 1.27 -5.03
CA HIS A 46 27.14 2.51 -5.76
C HIS A 46 27.55 3.79 -5.05
N HIS A 47 28.01 3.71 -3.78
CA HIS A 47 28.44 4.83 -2.93
C HIS A 47 27.34 5.88 -2.67
N ILE A 48 26.09 5.52 -2.83
CA ILE A 48 24.88 6.31 -2.57
C ILE A 48 23.80 5.40 -1.97
N ARG A 49 22.78 6.00 -1.36
CA ARG A 49 21.66 5.27 -0.79
C ARG A 49 20.61 4.88 -1.85
N VAL A 50 19.68 4.02 -1.46
CA VAL A 50 18.69 3.42 -2.38
C VAL A 50 17.84 4.46 -3.09
N VAL A 51 17.25 5.40 -2.36
CA VAL A 51 16.36 6.43 -2.93
C VAL A 51 17.15 7.41 -3.81
N GLU A 52 18.38 7.76 -3.42
CA GLU A 52 19.27 8.60 -4.22
C GLU A 52 19.61 7.92 -5.56
N ARG A 53 19.89 6.60 -5.52
CA ARG A 53 20.13 5.81 -6.73
C ARG A 53 18.92 5.80 -7.64
N LEU A 54 17.72 5.55 -7.09
CA LEU A 54 16.49 5.56 -7.88
C LEU A 54 16.17 6.93 -8.48
N LYS A 55 16.44 8.02 -7.76
CA LYS A 55 16.35 9.40 -8.27
C LYS A 55 17.28 9.61 -9.46
N LYS A 56 18.53 9.16 -9.37
CA LYS A 56 19.55 9.25 -10.44
C LYS A 56 19.09 8.59 -11.74
N PHE A 57 18.33 7.50 -11.67
CA PHE A 57 17.75 6.80 -12.83
C PHE A 57 16.34 7.27 -13.22
N ASN A 58 15.85 8.37 -12.67
CA ASN A 58 14.50 8.90 -12.93
C ASN A 58 13.37 7.86 -12.70
N ILE A 59 13.55 7.02 -11.69
CA ILE A 59 12.54 6.01 -11.29
C ILE A 59 11.48 6.65 -10.39
N LEU A 60 11.85 7.67 -9.62
CA LEU A 60 10.93 8.36 -8.71
C LEU A 60 10.07 9.38 -9.44
N GLY A 61 8.86 9.61 -8.95
CA GLY A 61 7.91 10.56 -9.51
C GLY A 61 6.49 10.35 -9.00
N GLU A 62 5.56 11.24 -9.37
CA GLU A 62 4.18 11.26 -8.88
C GLU A 62 3.39 9.96 -9.10
N LYS A 63 3.69 9.22 -10.19
CA LYS A 63 3.07 7.92 -10.49
C LYS A 63 3.88 6.73 -9.95
N THR A 64 4.99 6.96 -9.25
CA THR A 64 5.79 5.87 -8.66
C THR A 64 5.27 5.48 -7.29
N ILE A 65 5.19 4.18 -7.07
CA ILE A 65 4.89 3.53 -5.80
C ILE A 65 6.18 2.93 -5.26
N ALA A 66 6.73 3.54 -4.21
CA ALA A 66 7.85 3.02 -3.44
C ALA A 66 7.30 2.19 -2.28
N VAL A 67 7.56 0.89 -2.30
CA VAL A 67 7.01 -0.04 -1.31
C VAL A 67 7.94 -0.13 -0.10
N HIS A 68 7.39 -0.20 1.10
CA HIS A 68 8.04 -0.29 2.42
C HIS A 68 8.72 0.98 2.93
N CYS A 69 9.83 1.41 2.34
CA CYS A 69 10.64 2.57 2.76
C CYS A 69 11.01 2.58 4.26
N ILE A 70 11.30 1.38 4.84
CA ILE A 70 11.53 1.22 6.28
C ILE A 70 12.82 1.90 6.70
N HIS A 71 13.89 1.66 5.94
CA HIS A 71 15.24 2.13 6.27
C HIS A 71 15.66 3.40 5.52
N ALA A 72 14.70 4.07 4.84
CA ALA A 72 14.95 5.37 4.23
C ALA A 72 15.28 6.42 5.31
N ASP A 73 16.40 7.12 5.17
CA ASP A 73 16.81 8.19 6.08
C ASP A 73 16.07 9.51 5.79
N ASP A 74 16.37 10.55 6.55
CA ASP A 74 15.67 11.84 6.42
C ASP A 74 15.92 12.52 5.07
N ASN A 75 17.13 12.41 4.49
CA ASN A 75 17.43 12.94 3.17
C ASN A 75 16.64 12.16 2.08
N GLU A 76 16.57 10.85 2.19
CA GLU A 76 15.79 10.01 1.27
C GLU A 76 14.28 10.31 1.36
N ARG A 77 13.77 10.56 2.57
CA ARG A 77 12.38 10.99 2.78
C ARG A 77 12.10 12.35 2.17
N ASP A 78 13.06 13.28 2.21
CA ASP A 78 12.97 14.58 1.52
C ASP A 78 12.89 14.37 0.01
N ILE A 79 13.70 13.48 -0.56
CA ILE A 79 13.65 13.14 -1.99
C ILE A 79 12.31 12.52 -2.37
N ILE A 80 11.76 11.61 -1.57
CA ILE A 80 10.43 11.01 -1.80
C ILE A 80 9.35 12.10 -1.82
N LEU A 81 9.40 13.04 -0.87
CA LEU A 81 8.46 14.17 -0.81
C LEU A 81 8.60 15.08 -2.05
N GLU A 82 9.82 15.51 -2.38
CA GLU A 82 10.10 16.40 -3.51
C GLU A 82 9.66 15.83 -4.85
N THR A 83 9.81 14.52 -5.04
CA THR A 83 9.43 13.84 -6.29
C THR A 83 7.95 13.51 -6.38
N GLY A 84 7.18 13.68 -5.30
CA GLY A 84 5.77 13.30 -5.23
C GLY A 84 5.54 11.79 -5.25
N THR A 85 6.62 11.01 -5.04
CA THR A 85 6.56 9.54 -4.98
C THR A 85 5.68 9.09 -3.83
N THR A 86 4.83 8.11 -4.09
CA THR A 86 3.92 7.52 -3.09
C THR A 86 4.60 6.37 -2.38
N VAL A 87 4.39 6.25 -1.07
CA VAL A 87 4.85 5.11 -0.28
C VAL A 87 3.69 4.16 0.01
N VAL A 88 3.93 2.85 0.00
CA VAL A 88 2.96 1.84 0.46
C VAL A 88 3.53 1.07 1.65
N HIS A 89 2.79 1.10 2.76
CA HIS A 89 3.12 0.40 3.99
C HIS A 89 2.46 -0.98 4.02
N ASN A 90 3.25 -2.03 4.23
CA ASN A 90 2.81 -3.43 4.30
C ASN A 90 3.13 -3.99 5.70
N PRO A 91 2.28 -3.76 6.71
CA PRO A 91 2.64 -4.05 8.10
C PRO A 91 2.90 -5.52 8.37
N GLU A 92 2.09 -6.43 7.83
CA GLU A 92 2.22 -7.88 8.05
C GLU A 92 3.49 -8.43 7.41
N SER A 93 3.79 -8.02 6.17
CA SER A 93 5.01 -8.42 5.49
C SER A 93 6.25 -7.92 6.22
N ASN A 94 6.28 -6.66 6.64
CA ASN A 94 7.39 -6.09 7.39
C ASN A 94 7.65 -6.84 8.70
N MET A 95 6.59 -7.24 9.39
CA MET A 95 6.69 -8.04 10.62
C MET A 95 7.13 -9.47 10.32
N GLY A 96 6.55 -10.11 9.31
CA GLY A 96 6.87 -11.48 8.91
C GLY A 96 8.31 -11.63 8.43
N ASN A 97 8.85 -10.65 7.72
CA ASN A 97 10.24 -10.59 7.28
C ASN A 97 11.20 -10.07 8.37
N ALA A 98 10.67 -9.64 9.52
CA ALA A 98 11.45 -9.10 10.63
C ALA A 98 12.37 -7.91 10.24
N VAL A 99 11.95 -7.11 9.26
CA VAL A 99 12.75 -6.00 8.70
C VAL A 99 12.59 -4.69 9.48
N GLY A 100 11.66 -4.63 10.41
CA GLY A 100 11.40 -3.45 11.25
C GLY A 100 10.01 -2.85 11.04
N VAL A 101 9.76 -1.70 11.66
CA VAL A 101 8.50 -0.98 11.55
C VAL A 101 8.69 0.21 10.62
N SER A 102 7.89 0.28 9.56
CA SER A 102 7.91 1.44 8.65
C SER A 102 7.65 2.74 9.42
N PRO A 103 8.36 3.83 9.14
CA PRO A 103 8.11 5.14 9.75
C PRO A 103 6.86 5.83 9.16
N ALA A 104 5.83 5.06 8.76
CA ALA A 104 4.66 5.52 8.03
C ALA A 104 3.97 6.74 8.66
N ILE A 105 3.85 6.77 9.99
CA ILE A 105 3.27 7.93 10.72
C ILE A 105 4.11 9.20 10.49
N ASN A 106 5.46 9.07 10.57
CA ASN A 106 6.36 10.19 10.34
C ASN A 106 6.37 10.64 8.88
N LEU A 107 6.27 9.70 7.93
CA LEU A 107 6.16 10.02 6.51
C LEU A 107 4.88 10.82 6.22
N ILE A 108 3.75 10.43 6.80
CA ILE A 108 2.49 11.18 6.71
C ILE A 108 2.63 12.58 7.31
N ALA A 109 3.20 12.68 8.50
CA ALA A 109 3.44 13.97 9.16
C ALA A 109 4.35 14.90 8.35
N LYS A 110 5.28 14.34 7.55
CA LYS A 110 6.13 15.06 6.61
C LYS A 110 5.41 15.51 5.34
N GLY A 111 4.19 15.01 5.08
CA GLY A 111 3.38 15.33 3.90
C GLY A 111 3.49 14.31 2.76
N ILE A 112 4.16 13.17 2.98
CA ILE A 112 4.25 12.10 1.99
C ILE A 112 2.93 11.33 1.97
N THR A 113 2.41 11.03 0.77
CA THR A 113 1.25 10.15 0.62
C THR A 113 1.65 8.72 0.92
N VAL A 114 1.12 8.15 2.00
CA VAL A 114 1.35 6.76 2.39
C VAL A 114 0.05 5.97 2.27
N GLY A 115 0.05 4.95 1.44
CA GLY A 115 -1.04 3.98 1.31
C GLY A 115 -0.81 2.75 2.19
N LEU A 116 -1.83 1.89 2.28
CA LEU A 116 -1.79 0.61 2.99
C LEU A 116 -1.88 -0.54 1.98
N GLY A 117 -1.01 -1.52 2.11
CA GLY A 117 -0.96 -2.71 1.28
C GLY A 117 -0.80 -4.00 2.10
N THR A 118 -0.81 -5.14 1.43
CA THR A 118 -0.74 -6.48 2.02
C THR A 118 0.53 -7.23 1.67
N ASP A 119 1.20 -6.85 0.57
CA ASP A 119 2.30 -7.62 0.00
C ASP A 119 1.89 -9.08 -0.28
N GLY A 120 2.74 -10.06 -0.02
CA GLY A 120 2.49 -11.49 -0.19
C GLY A 120 1.64 -12.15 0.91
N TYR A 121 1.09 -11.39 1.84
CA TYR A 121 0.17 -11.87 2.87
C TYR A 121 -1.27 -11.90 2.36
N THR A 122 -2.23 -12.14 3.27
CA THR A 122 -3.65 -12.19 2.90
C THR A 122 -4.11 -10.85 2.33
N SER A 123 -5.01 -10.87 1.33
CA SER A 123 -5.59 -9.64 0.77
C SER A 123 -6.69 -9.04 1.68
N ASP A 124 -6.66 -9.32 2.98
CA ASP A 124 -7.59 -8.79 3.98
C ASP A 124 -7.14 -7.41 4.47
N MET A 125 -7.68 -6.36 3.84
CA MET A 125 -7.36 -4.98 4.21
C MET A 125 -7.86 -4.57 5.60
N PHE A 126 -8.85 -5.28 6.19
CA PHE A 126 -9.25 -5.06 7.59
C PHE A 126 -8.17 -5.57 8.54
N GLU A 127 -7.55 -6.71 8.20
CA GLU A 127 -6.42 -7.26 8.95
C GLU A 127 -5.22 -6.32 8.88
N SER A 128 -4.82 -5.92 7.68
CA SER A 128 -3.70 -4.98 7.48
C SER A 128 -3.92 -3.66 8.21
N MET A 129 -5.13 -3.11 8.20
CA MET A 129 -5.49 -1.91 8.94
C MET A 129 -5.35 -2.11 10.47
N LYS A 130 -5.80 -3.25 10.99
CA LYS A 130 -5.68 -3.60 12.40
C LYS A 130 -4.22 -3.75 12.82
N VAL A 131 -3.44 -4.50 12.03
CA VAL A 131 -2.00 -4.72 12.29
C VAL A 131 -1.24 -3.40 12.26
N ALA A 132 -1.48 -2.54 11.25
CA ALA A 132 -0.89 -1.20 11.19
C ALA A 132 -1.20 -0.37 12.44
N ASN A 133 -2.46 -0.35 12.89
CA ASN A 133 -2.85 0.39 14.08
C ASN A 133 -2.12 -0.10 15.34
N ILE A 134 -2.02 -1.42 15.51
CA ILE A 134 -1.39 -2.02 16.69
C ILE A 134 0.11 -1.82 16.68
N ILE A 135 0.78 -2.08 15.54
CA ILE A 135 2.24 -2.07 15.49
C ILE A 135 2.80 -0.65 15.68
N HIS A 136 2.17 0.38 15.12
CA HIS A 136 2.63 1.75 15.33
C HIS A 136 2.49 2.20 16.77
N LYS A 137 1.36 1.91 17.43
CA LYS A 137 1.17 2.19 18.87
C LYS A 137 2.20 1.48 19.73
N HIS A 138 2.45 0.20 19.44
CA HIS A 138 3.41 -0.60 20.18
C HIS A 138 4.84 -0.07 19.99
N HIS A 139 5.24 0.20 18.75
CA HIS A 139 6.58 0.67 18.40
C HIS A 139 6.90 2.04 19.00
N LEU A 140 5.98 2.99 18.86
CA LEU A 140 6.14 4.36 19.35
C LEU A 140 5.74 4.52 20.83
N LYS A 141 5.22 3.46 21.47
CA LYS A 141 4.77 3.46 22.88
C LYS A 141 3.76 4.56 23.18
N ASP A 142 2.92 4.89 22.21
CA ASP A 142 1.90 5.92 22.30
C ASP A 142 0.53 5.39 21.88
N PRO A 143 -0.44 5.28 22.80
CA PRO A 143 -1.78 4.80 22.50
C PRO A 143 -2.64 5.81 21.71
N SER A 144 -2.23 7.06 21.60
CA SER A 144 -2.99 8.14 20.97
C SER A 144 -2.81 8.25 19.46
N ILE A 145 -1.75 7.66 18.90
CA ILE A 145 -1.43 7.70 17.47
C ILE A 145 -2.18 6.62 16.66
N ALA A 146 -2.06 6.68 15.35
CA ALA A 146 -2.58 5.70 14.38
C ALA A 146 -4.12 5.56 14.36
N TRP A 147 -4.86 6.45 15.01
CA TRP A 147 -6.32 6.48 14.97
C TRP A 147 -6.88 7.15 13.72
N GLY A 148 -6.25 8.20 13.25
CA GLY A 148 -6.58 8.91 12.02
C GLY A 148 -5.73 8.47 10.85
N GLU A 149 -4.43 8.30 11.07
CA GLU A 149 -3.44 8.04 10.03
C GLU A 149 -3.66 6.69 9.33
N VAL A 150 -3.98 5.63 10.08
CA VAL A 150 -4.18 4.30 9.49
C VAL A 150 -5.48 4.23 8.67
N PRO A 151 -6.64 4.70 9.14
CA PRO A 151 -7.82 4.84 8.27
C PRO A 151 -7.56 5.72 7.04
N MET A 152 -6.82 6.82 7.19
CA MET A 152 -6.45 7.70 6.09
C MET A 152 -5.60 6.97 5.03
N MET A 153 -4.64 6.12 5.44
CA MET A 153 -3.85 5.30 4.50
C MET A 153 -4.77 4.45 3.60
N LEU A 154 -5.76 3.77 4.19
CA LEU A 154 -6.65 2.87 3.47
C LEU A 154 -7.71 3.62 2.66
N PHE A 155 -8.48 4.51 3.31
CA PHE A 155 -9.68 5.07 2.69
C PHE A 155 -9.41 6.30 1.82
N GLU A 156 -8.42 7.13 2.18
CA GLU A 156 -8.12 8.34 1.46
C GLU A 156 -6.91 8.22 0.54
N ASN A 157 -5.79 7.73 1.08
CA ASN A 157 -4.54 7.70 0.33
C ASN A 157 -4.52 6.61 -0.73
N ASN A 158 -5.04 5.40 -0.45
CA ASN A 158 -5.17 4.37 -1.48
C ASN A 158 -6.07 4.84 -2.63
N ARG A 159 -7.14 5.60 -2.33
CA ARG A 159 -7.97 6.24 -3.35
C ARG A 159 -7.15 7.21 -4.21
N LYS A 160 -6.41 8.15 -3.58
CA LYS A 160 -5.53 9.11 -4.29
C LYS A 160 -4.48 8.40 -5.16
N ILE A 161 -3.95 7.26 -4.68
CA ILE A 161 -3.01 6.44 -5.45
C ILE A 161 -3.71 5.83 -6.66
N ALA A 162 -4.89 5.22 -6.48
CA ALA A 162 -5.66 4.65 -7.59
C ALA A 162 -5.99 5.70 -8.66
N GLU A 163 -6.39 6.90 -8.26
CA GLU A 163 -6.73 8.01 -9.16
C GLU A 163 -5.53 8.54 -9.98
N LYS A 164 -4.28 8.30 -9.53
CA LYS A 164 -3.07 8.59 -10.34
C LYS A 164 -2.85 7.59 -11.48
N HIS A 165 -3.40 6.38 -11.37
CA HIS A 165 -3.16 5.26 -12.28
C HIS A 165 -4.35 4.90 -13.15
N PHE A 166 -5.56 5.15 -12.67
CA PHE A 166 -6.80 4.78 -13.33
C PHE A 166 -7.70 5.99 -13.53
N ASN A 167 -8.44 6.01 -14.63
CA ASN A 167 -9.42 7.05 -14.89
C ASN A 167 -10.70 6.76 -14.10
N GLY A 168 -11.16 7.71 -13.33
CA GLY A 168 -12.40 7.63 -12.54
C GLY A 168 -12.23 8.16 -11.12
N THR A 169 -13.33 8.30 -10.43
CA THR A 169 -13.38 8.63 -9.00
C THR A 169 -13.64 7.34 -8.22
N PHE A 170 -12.75 6.99 -7.32
CA PHE A 170 -12.78 5.72 -6.58
C PHE A 170 -13.07 5.94 -5.09
N GLY A 171 -13.48 4.87 -4.38
CA GLY A 171 -13.53 4.81 -2.92
C GLY A 171 -14.53 5.75 -2.26
N ILE A 172 -15.50 6.26 -3.00
CA ILE A 172 -16.62 7.07 -2.49
C ILE A 172 -17.94 6.58 -3.10
N ILE A 173 -19.03 6.81 -2.40
CA ILE A 173 -20.39 6.48 -2.85
C ILE A 173 -21.08 7.77 -3.27
N GLU A 174 -20.94 8.13 -4.55
CA GLU A 174 -21.62 9.27 -5.15
C GLU A 174 -21.92 9.02 -6.65
N GLU A 175 -22.81 9.83 -7.21
CA GLU A 175 -23.17 9.73 -8.64
C GLU A 175 -21.94 10.02 -9.51
N GLY A 176 -21.63 9.13 -10.46
CA GLY A 176 -20.48 9.24 -11.36
C GLY A 176 -19.20 8.59 -10.85
N ALA A 177 -19.14 8.14 -9.60
CA ALA A 177 -18.01 7.37 -9.08
C ALA A 177 -18.01 5.92 -9.63
N VAL A 178 -16.83 5.31 -9.66
CA VAL A 178 -16.69 3.90 -10.03
C VAL A 178 -17.42 3.03 -9.01
N GLY A 179 -18.24 2.11 -9.50
CA GLY A 179 -19.10 1.25 -8.68
C GLY A 179 -18.34 0.07 -8.06
N ASP A 180 -17.28 0.36 -7.29
CA ASP A 180 -16.50 -0.61 -6.53
C ASP A 180 -16.95 -0.57 -5.08
N VAL A 181 -17.67 -1.59 -4.64
CA VAL A 181 -18.33 -1.63 -3.32
C VAL A 181 -18.22 -3.03 -2.71
N ILE A 182 -17.99 -3.10 -1.42
CA ILE A 182 -18.17 -4.31 -0.62
C ILE A 182 -19.34 -4.17 0.32
N VAL A 183 -20.08 -5.26 0.54
CA VAL A 183 -21.09 -5.38 1.60
C VAL A 183 -20.52 -6.28 2.69
N VAL A 184 -20.51 -5.78 3.91
CA VAL A 184 -19.94 -6.49 5.06
C VAL A 184 -21.06 -6.92 5.98
N ASP A 185 -21.14 -8.21 6.28
CA ASP A 185 -22.04 -8.75 7.31
C ASP A 185 -21.45 -8.41 8.69
N TYR A 186 -21.95 -7.32 9.26
CA TYR A 186 -21.49 -6.81 10.56
C TYR A 186 -22.64 -6.34 11.42
N ASN A 187 -22.78 -6.94 12.57
CA ASN A 187 -23.77 -6.55 13.59
C ASN A 187 -23.06 -5.82 14.74
N PRO A 188 -23.13 -4.48 14.81
CA PRO A 188 -22.41 -3.71 15.81
C PRO A 188 -22.97 -3.94 17.23
N LEU A 189 -22.08 -4.20 18.20
CA LEU A 189 -22.44 -4.34 19.61
C LEU A 189 -22.85 -3.00 20.26
N THR A 190 -22.46 -1.89 19.66
CA THR A 190 -22.79 -0.54 20.09
C THR A 190 -23.26 0.27 18.88
N PRO A 191 -24.07 1.33 19.04
CA PRO A 191 -24.52 2.15 17.92
C PRO A 191 -23.34 2.70 17.11
N MET A 192 -23.32 2.44 15.79
CA MET A 192 -22.33 2.97 14.87
C MET A 192 -22.78 4.31 14.30
N ASN A 193 -21.86 5.27 14.23
CA ASN A 193 -22.10 6.61 13.69
C ASN A 193 -20.82 7.22 13.09
N GLY A 194 -20.90 8.43 12.53
CA GLY A 194 -19.77 9.08 11.86
C GLY A 194 -18.54 9.37 12.74
N SER A 195 -18.66 9.32 14.06
CA SER A 195 -17.53 9.57 14.97
C SER A 195 -16.81 8.30 15.43
N ASN A 196 -17.42 7.11 15.27
CA ASN A 196 -16.87 5.85 15.78
C ASN A 196 -16.76 4.71 14.74
N TYR A 197 -17.14 4.94 13.48
CA TYR A 197 -17.12 3.88 12.46
C TYR A 197 -15.73 3.28 12.25
N ASN A 198 -14.65 4.08 12.32
CA ASN A 198 -13.29 3.58 12.23
C ASN A 198 -12.96 2.59 13.35
N SER A 199 -13.46 2.82 14.57
CA SER A 199 -13.29 1.89 15.68
C SER A 199 -14.06 0.59 15.44
N HIS A 200 -15.27 0.65 14.87
CA HIS A 200 -16.01 -0.55 14.48
C HIS A 200 -15.28 -1.36 13.42
N ILE A 201 -14.66 -0.69 12.43
CA ILE A 201 -13.83 -1.36 11.43
C ILE A 201 -12.63 -2.03 12.11
N LEU A 202 -11.85 -1.28 12.89
CA LEU A 202 -10.62 -1.78 13.52
C LEU A 202 -10.86 -2.94 14.50
N PHE A 203 -11.95 -2.90 15.26
CA PHE A 203 -12.18 -3.88 16.34
C PHE A 203 -13.23 -4.92 16.03
N GLY A 204 -14.09 -4.71 15.05
CA GLY A 204 -15.24 -5.57 14.80
C GLY A 204 -15.29 -6.25 13.42
N MET A 205 -14.71 -5.64 12.39
CA MET A 205 -14.78 -6.19 11.04
C MET A 205 -13.57 -7.06 10.70
N MET A 206 -13.78 -8.02 9.82
CA MET A 206 -12.78 -8.95 9.28
C MET A 206 -13.10 -9.22 7.82
N GLY A 207 -12.11 -9.56 6.99
CA GLY A 207 -12.30 -9.83 5.57
C GLY A 207 -13.29 -10.96 5.29
N LYS A 208 -13.29 -11.99 6.11
CA LYS A 208 -14.27 -13.09 6.01
C LYS A 208 -15.73 -12.67 6.23
N SER A 209 -15.98 -11.47 6.75
CA SER A 209 -17.32 -10.90 6.89
C SER A 209 -17.80 -10.19 5.62
N VAL A 210 -16.99 -10.13 4.57
CA VAL A 210 -17.42 -9.59 3.27
C VAL A 210 -18.37 -10.59 2.61
N ASP A 211 -19.63 -10.21 2.52
CA ASP A 211 -20.69 -11.00 1.89
C ASP A 211 -20.70 -10.83 0.37
N THR A 212 -20.65 -9.59 -0.08
CA THR A 212 -20.76 -9.25 -1.50
C THR A 212 -19.63 -8.33 -1.92
N THR A 213 -19.04 -8.63 -3.09
CA THR A 213 -18.06 -7.76 -3.73
C THR A 213 -18.56 -7.34 -5.11
N ILE A 214 -18.60 -6.04 -5.34
CA ILE A 214 -19.03 -5.41 -6.60
C ILE A 214 -17.82 -4.67 -7.17
N VAL A 215 -17.50 -4.90 -8.44
CA VAL A 215 -16.43 -4.21 -9.15
C VAL A 215 -16.98 -3.63 -10.44
N ASN A 216 -16.79 -2.34 -10.63
CA ASN A 216 -17.32 -1.59 -11.77
C ASN A 216 -18.83 -1.87 -12.00
N GLY A 217 -19.61 -1.89 -10.92
CA GLY A 217 -21.04 -2.14 -10.93
C GLY A 217 -21.46 -3.59 -11.16
N LYS A 218 -20.51 -4.55 -11.29
CA LYS A 218 -20.79 -5.98 -11.47
C LYS A 218 -20.57 -6.74 -10.17
N VAL A 219 -21.55 -7.51 -9.75
CA VAL A 219 -21.43 -8.43 -8.61
C VAL A 219 -20.52 -9.58 -9.00
N LEU A 220 -19.37 -9.70 -8.35
CA LEU A 220 -18.40 -10.78 -8.58
C LEU A 220 -18.47 -11.85 -7.50
N VAL A 221 -18.72 -11.45 -6.26
CA VAL A 221 -18.91 -12.33 -5.10
C VAL A 221 -20.26 -12.03 -4.48
N LYS A 222 -20.99 -13.05 -4.08
CA LYS A 222 -22.25 -12.96 -3.33
C LYS A 222 -22.36 -14.15 -2.37
N ASP A 223 -22.84 -13.90 -1.15
CA ASP A 223 -22.90 -14.90 -0.08
C ASP A 223 -21.52 -15.59 0.13
N GLY A 224 -20.42 -14.83 -0.01
CA GLY A 224 -19.06 -15.33 0.06
C GLY A 224 -18.61 -16.25 -1.08
N LYS A 225 -19.35 -16.34 -2.20
CA LYS A 225 -19.06 -17.23 -3.33
C LYS A 225 -18.82 -16.46 -4.61
N LEU A 226 -17.80 -16.86 -5.38
CA LEU A 226 -17.56 -16.34 -6.72
C LEU A 226 -18.71 -16.73 -7.67
N LEU A 227 -19.22 -15.75 -8.45
CA LEU A 227 -20.35 -15.98 -9.34
C LEU A 227 -19.95 -16.44 -10.76
N ASN A 228 -18.79 -16.00 -11.24
CA ASN A 228 -18.39 -16.16 -12.65
C ASN A 228 -17.15 -17.03 -12.83
N ILE A 229 -16.66 -17.66 -11.78
CA ILE A 229 -15.45 -18.49 -11.77
C ILE A 229 -15.77 -19.79 -11.06
N ASN A 230 -15.36 -20.91 -11.68
CA ASN A 230 -15.41 -22.22 -11.04
C ASN A 230 -14.06 -22.46 -10.34
N GLU A 231 -14.02 -22.21 -9.03
CA GLU A 231 -12.81 -22.34 -8.23
C GLU A 231 -12.28 -23.78 -8.22
N ASP A 232 -13.17 -24.78 -8.13
CA ASP A 232 -12.79 -26.20 -8.12
C ASP A 232 -12.09 -26.60 -9.43
N GLU A 233 -12.58 -26.08 -10.56
CA GLU A 233 -11.96 -26.32 -11.87
C GLU A 233 -10.57 -25.69 -11.99
N ILE A 234 -10.37 -24.50 -11.43
CA ILE A 234 -9.07 -23.80 -11.44
C ILE A 234 -8.08 -24.53 -10.53
N LEU A 235 -8.50 -24.84 -9.31
CA LEU A 235 -7.67 -25.56 -8.33
C LEU A 235 -7.26 -26.96 -8.83
N ALA A 236 -8.14 -27.63 -9.59
CA ALA A 236 -7.81 -28.93 -10.18
C ALA A 236 -6.76 -28.84 -11.31
N LYS A 237 -6.47 -27.65 -11.85
CA LYS A 237 -5.51 -27.41 -12.93
C LYS A 237 -4.20 -26.81 -12.43
N SER A 238 -4.12 -26.36 -11.18
CA SER A 238 -2.93 -25.81 -10.56
C SER A 238 -2.09 -26.90 -9.87
#